data_a05fee3d26794e7f04537e8e83620491
#
_entry.id   a05fee3d26794e7f04537e8e83620491
#
_cell.length_a   1.000
_cell.length_b   1.000
_cell.length_c   1.000
_cell.angle_alpha   90.00
_cell.angle_beta   90.00
_cell.angle_gamma   90.00
#
_symmetry.space_group_name_H-M   'P 1'
#
loop_
_entity.id
_entity.type
_entity.pdbx_description
1 polymer ?
#
loop_
_entity_poly.entity_id
_entity_poly.type
_entity_poly.pdbx_seq_one_letter_code
_entity_poly.pdbx_strand_id
1 'polypeptide(L)'
;MARQLPLLINGEFVASQTTQWIPVTNPATQEVLCEAPAATGQEMEQAIAAAKSAFQSWKEVPVSERARLMLRYQALLKEHQDEIAEILSQETGKTFEDAKGDVWRGIEVAEQAANIASLMMGETVENVARSIDSHSWTQPLGVCAGITPFNFPAMIPLWMFPLAIAAGNTFVLKPSEQDPMTPNRLAELFQQAGAAPGLLQVVHGGKEQVDTLLTHPDIKAVSFVGSVPVGQHVYRTATEHLKRAQCFAGAKNHMVIMPDANKDQVISSLVGASCGAAGQRCMAISVAVFVGDAKQWIDELKEQFAGIRPGAWNDPDAAYGPQISPQAKQRVLTLIKQGKEEGATCLLDGSDCTVDGLPEGNWVGPTLFSDVTPEMSIYKEEIFGPVLCCVSVDSLDEALALVNSSPYGNGTSIFTANGAAARKYQHEVEVGQVGINVPIPVPLPFFSFTGWKGSFYGDQHAYGKQAVRFYTETKTVTSRWFDSDIPASGPNMSIHLK
;
A
#
# COMPACT_ATOMS: atom_id res chain seq x y z
N MET A 1 -2.97 7.20 -33.38
CA MET A 1 -2.81 7.96 -32.12
C MET A 1 -3.04 6.97 -31.00
N ALA A 2 -2.27 7.01 -29.95
CA ALA A 2 -2.49 6.17 -28.79
C ALA A 2 -3.85 6.51 -28.14
N ARG A 3 -4.48 5.52 -27.47
CA ARG A 3 -5.74 5.72 -26.74
C ARG A 3 -5.51 6.72 -25.60
N GLN A 4 -6.30 7.77 -25.51
CA GLN A 4 -6.27 8.72 -24.41
C GLN A 4 -7.19 8.25 -23.27
N LEU A 5 -6.68 8.24 -22.04
CA LEU A 5 -7.47 7.87 -20.86
C LEU A 5 -8.34 9.04 -20.41
N PRO A 6 -9.61 8.76 -20.04
CA PRO A 6 -10.48 9.78 -19.46
C PRO A 6 -10.19 9.99 -17.97
N LEU A 7 -10.59 11.15 -17.45
CA LEU A 7 -10.80 11.41 -16.03
C LEU A 7 -12.19 10.89 -15.62
N LEU A 8 -12.37 10.51 -14.36
CA LEU A 8 -13.70 10.30 -13.78
C LEU A 8 -14.07 11.52 -12.94
N ILE A 9 -15.04 12.31 -13.40
CA ILE A 9 -15.54 13.50 -12.70
C ILE A 9 -17.06 13.43 -12.60
N ASN A 10 -17.58 13.52 -11.39
CA ASN A 10 -19.00 13.52 -11.07
C ASN A 10 -19.79 12.33 -11.67
N GLY A 11 -19.17 11.14 -11.67
CA GLY A 11 -19.79 9.91 -12.17
C GLY A 11 -19.69 9.71 -13.68
N GLU A 12 -19.04 10.62 -14.42
CA GLU A 12 -18.84 10.54 -15.86
C GLU A 12 -17.37 10.43 -16.23
N PHE A 13 -17.06 9.56 -17.20
CA PHE A 13 -15.74 9.49 -17.81
C PHE A 13 -15.61 10.57 -18.88
N VAL A 14 -14.81 11.61 -18.58
CA VAL A 14 -14.67 12.80 -19.43
C VAL A 14 -13.28 12.89 -20.05
N ALA A 15 -13.20 13.29 -21.32
CA ALA A 15 -11.93 13.59 -21.96
C ALA A 15 -11.33 14.86 -21.35
N SER A 16 -10.04 14.80 -20.99
CA SER A 16 -9.34 15.96 -20.44
C SER A 16 -9.09 17.03 -21.50
N GLN A 17 -9.13 18.29 -21.08
CA GLN A 17 -8.77 19.46 -21.88
C GLN A 17 -7.27 19.81 -21.81
N THR A 18 -6.46 18.93 -21.21
CA THR A 18 -5.02 19.13 -21.07
C THR A 18 -4.30 19.10 -22.41
N THR A 19 -3.20 19.82 -22.49
CA THR A 19 -2.20 19.67 -23.56
C THR A 19 -1.01 18.79 -23.17
N GLN A 20 -1.00 18.31 -21.90
CA GLN A 20 0.09 17.51 -21.33
C GLN A 20 -0.38 16.06 -21.16
N TRP A 21 0.17 15.18 -21.96
CA TRP A 21 -0.14 13.76 -21.96
C TRP A 21 1.10 12.95 -21.58
N ILE A 22 0.92 11.98 -20.72
CA ILE A 22 1.97 11.11 -20.19
C ILE A 22 1.80 9.73 -20.84
N PRO A 23 2.77 9.24 -21.63
CA PRO A 23 2.69 7.93 -22.24
C PRO A 23 2.79 6.83 -21.18
N VAL A 24 1.90 5.86 -21.26
CA VAL A 24 1.90 4.63 -20.47
C VAL A 24 2.44 3.52 -21.36
N THR A 25 3.56 2.92 -20.98
CA THR A 25 4.25 1.93 -21.80
C THR A 25 4.20 0.54 -21.16
N ASN A 26 4.08 -0.48 -21.99
CA ASN A 26 4.34 -1.85 -21.57
C ASN A 26 5.86 -2.00 -21.26
N PRO A 27 6.25 -2.34 -20.03
CA PRO A 27 7.66 -2.35 -19.64
C PRO A 27 8.48 -3.50 -20.26
N ALA A 28 7.82 -4.49 -20.85
CA ALA A 28 8.47 -5.60 -21.56
C ALA A 28 8.75 -5.28 -23.03
N THR A 29 7.84 -4.56 -23.71
CA THR A 29 7.90 -4.29 -25.15
C THR A 29 8.23 -2.85 -25.49
N GLN A 30 8.09 -1.93 -24.54
CA GLN A 30 8.16 -0.46 -24.71
C GLN A 30 7.06 0.11 -25.64
N GLU A 31 6.06 -0.68 -25.98
CA GLU A 31 4.88 -0.23 -26.70
C GLU A 31 4.07 0.75 -25.85
N VAL A 32 3.62 1.85 -26.45
CA VAL A 32 2.70 2.79 -25.79
C VAL A 32 1.29 2.21 -25.78
N LEU A 33 0.78 1.85 -24.61
CA LEU A 33 -0.57 1.30 -24.40
C LEU A 33 -1.65 2.39 -24.47
N CYS A 34 -1.37 3.52 -23.84
CA CYS A 34 -2.26 4.68 -23.79
C CYS A 34 -1.50 5.93 -23.37
N GLU A 35 -2.20 7.07 -23.35
CA GLU A 35 -1.70 8.34 -22.80
C GLU A 35 -2.62 8.77 -21.63
N ALA A 36 -2.02 9.03 -20.48
CA ALA A 36 -2.72 9.57 -19.32
C ALA A 36 -2.68 11.11 -19.33
N PRO A 37 -3.79 11.82 -19.05
CA PRO A 37 -3.77 13.28 -19.01
C PRO A 37 -3.12 13.78 -17.72
N ALA A 38 -2.33 14.85 -17.78
CA ALA A 38 -2.07 15.68 -16.61
C ALA A 38 -3.27 16.61 -16.42
N ALA A 39 -4.16 16.29 -15.49
CA ALA A 39 -5.39 17.05 -15.26
C ALA A 39 -5.10 18.53 -15.03
N THR A 40 -5.88 19.39 -15.69
CA THR A 40 -5.75 20.85 -15.53
C THR A 40 -6.22 21.28 -14.14
N GLY A 41 -5.78 22.46 -13.68
CA GLY A 41 -6.26 23.04 -12.42
C GLY A 41 -7.79 23.19 -12.37
N GLN A 42 -8.43 23.47 -13.50
CA GLN A 42 -9.89 23.56 -13.59
C GLN A 42 -10.56 22.18 -13.40
N GLU A 43 -10.01 21.12 -13.98
CA GLU A 43 -10.49 19.74 -13.82
C GLU A 43 -10.31 19.24 -12.39
N MET A 44 -9.18 19.59 -11.76
CA MET A 44 -8.95 19.30 -10.34
C MET A 44 -10.00 19.96 -9.45
N GLU A 45 -10.28 21.25 -9.69
CA GLU A 45 -11.32 21.99 -8.96
C GLU A 45 -12.72 21.38 -9.19
N GLN A 46 -13.06 21.03 -10.41
CA GLN A 46 -14.33 20.36 -10.73
C GLN A 46 -14.49 19.02 -10.02
N ALA A 47 -13.43 18.19 -9.99
CA ALA A 47 -13.44 16.92 -9.29
C ALA A 47 -13.64 17.08 -7.78
N ILE A 48 -12.93 18.02 -7.15
CA ILE A 48 -13.04 18.29 -5.71
C ILE A 48 -14.40 18.88 -5.35
N ALA A 49 -14.90 19.83 -6.16
CA ALA A 49 -16.22 20.43 -5.96
C ALA A 49 -17.35 19.39 -6.11
N ALA A 50 -17.26 18.49 -7.10
CA ALA A 50 -18.21 17.40 -7.26
C ALA A 50 -18.21 16.46 -6.03
N ALA A 51 -17.02 16.08 -5.54
CA ALA A 51 -16.89 15.26 -4.34
C ALA A 51 -17.49 15.97 -3.11
N LYS A 52 -17.23 17.27 -2.93
CA LYS A 52 -17.79 18.08 -1.83
C LYS A 52 -19.32 18.15 -1.90
N SER A 53 -19.88 18.34 -3.08
CA SER A 53 -21.33 18.37 -3.29
C SER A 53 -21.96 17.02 -2.96
N ALA A 54 -21.41 15.92 -3.48
CA ALA A 54 -21.92 14.57 -3.24
C ALA A 54 -21.85 14.17 -1.76
N PHE A 55 -20.85 14.63 -1.02
CA PHE A 55 -20.72 14.38 0.41
C PHE A 55 -21.95 14.81 1.20
N GLN A 56 -22.62 15.90 0.82
CA GLN A 56 -23.77 16.42 1.57
C GLN A 56 -24.93 15.45 1.61
N SER A 57 -25.16 14.70 0.55
CA SER A 57 -26.19 13.65 0.49
C SER A 57 -25.69 12.31 0.96
N TRP A 58 -24.43 11.94 0.64
CA TRP A 58 -23.87 10.63 0.96
C TRP A 58 -23.72 10.38 2.45
N LYS A 59 -23.33 11.37 3.23
CA LYS A 59 -23.20 11.25 4.70
C LYS A 59 -24.54 10.91 5.38
N GLU A 60 -25.68 11.21 4.75
CA GLU A 60 -27.02 10.92 5.25
C GLU A 60 -27.52 9.53 4.82
N VAL A 61 -26.83 8.87 3.88
CA VAL A 61 -27.21 7.52 3.42
C VAL A 61 -26.95 6.50 4.55
N PRO A 62 -27.96 5.66 4.89
CA PRO A 62 -27.80 4.66 5.95
C PRO A 62 -26.58 3.76 5.74
N VAL A 63 -25.87 3.43 6.81
CA VAL A 63 -24.67 2.60 6.75
C VAL A 63 -24.90 1.25 6.08
N SER A 64 -26.10 0.67 6.23
CA SER A 64 -26.50 -0.58 5.59
C SER A 64 -26.60 -0.46 4.05
N GLU A 65 -26.99 0.69 3.53
CA GLU A 65 -27.04 0.94 2.08
C GLU A 65 -25.62 1.14 1.52
N ARG A 66 -24.77 1.85 2.24
CA ARG A 66 -23.35 1.99 1.90
C ARG A 66 -22.65 0.63 1.87
N ALA A 67 -22.93 -0.24 2.85
CA ALA A 67 -22.44 -1.62 2.87
C ALA A 67 -22.91 -2.44 1.66
N ARG A 68 -24.19 -2.30 1.25
CA ARG A 68 -24.72 -2.99 0.06
C ARG A 68 -24.07 -2.53 -1.26
N LEU A 69 -23.66 -1.26 -1.36
CA LEU A 69 -22.87 -0.80 -2.49
C LEU A 69 -21.52 -1.55 -2.55
N MET A 70 -20.85 -1.72 -1.41
CA MET A 70 -19.57 -2.44 -1.35
C MET A 70 -19.73 -3.93 -1.68
N LEU A 71 -20.85 -4.57 -1.28
CA LEU A 71 -21.13 -5.96 -1.66
C LEU A 71 -21.30 -6.12 -3.17
N ARG A 72 -22.05 -5.21 -3.82
CA ARG A 72 -22.18 -5.23 -5.30
C ARG A 72 -20.87 -4.99 -6.00
N TYR A 73 -20.07 -4.04 -5.47
CA TYR A 73 -18.74 -3.75 -6.03
C TYR A 73 -17.80 -4.95 -5.89
N GLN A 74 -17.75 -5.57 -4.73
CA GLN A 74 -16.95 -6.78 -4.50
C GLN A 74 -17.33 -7.93 -5.46
N ALA A 75 -18.64 -8.11 -5.71
CA ALA A 75 -19.11 -9.12 -6.65
C ALA A 75 -18.61 -8.85 -8.09
N LEU A 76 -18.68 -7.59 -8.56
CA LEU A 76 -18.15 -7.20 -9.85
C LEU A 76 -16.63 -7.33 -9.95
N LEU A 77 -15.90 -6.97 -8.90
CA LEU A 77 -14.44 -7.16 -8.86
C LEU A 77 -14.06 -8.63 -9.00
N LYS A 78 -14.80 -9.54 -8.37
CA LYS A 78 -14.57 -11.00 -8.51
C LYS A 78 -14.92 -11.51 -9.90
N GLU A 79 -16.03 -11.06 -10.47
CA GLU A 79 -16.47 -11.42 -11.82
C GLU A 79 -15.44 -11.00 -12.88
N HIS A 80 -14.83 -9.82 -12.70
CA HIS A 80 -13.86 -9.23 -13.63
C HIS A 80 -12.40 -9.40 -13.20
N GLN A 81 -12.09 -10.29 -12.25
CA GLN A 81 -10.74 -10.42 -11.69
C GLN A 81 -9.68 -10.69 -12.76
N ASP A 82 -9.96 -11.62 -13.68
CA ASP A 82 -9.01 -11.99 -14.73
C ASP A 82 -8.79 -10.87 -15.74
N GLU A 83 -9.86 -10.15 -16.12
CA GLU A 83 -9.78 -8.97 -16.98
C GLU A 83 -8.92 -7.85 -16.33
N ILE A 84 -9.16 -7.56 -15.06
CA ILE A 84 -8.37 -6.56 -14.32
C ILE A 84 -6.90 -6.99 -14.24
N ALA A 85 -6.65 -8.27 -13.96
CA ALA A 85 -5.30 -8.83 -13.89
C ALA A 85 -4.56 -8.74 -15.23
N GLU A 86 -5.24 -8.96 -16.35
CA GLU A 86 -4.66 -8.80 -17.69
C GLU A 86 -4.25 -7.34 -17.97
N ILE A 87 -5.15 -6.37 -17.70
CA ILE A 87 -4.85 -4.94 -17.82
C ILE A 87 -3.63 -4.58 -16.96
N LEU A 88 -3.62 -5.01 -15.71
CA LEU A 88 -2.54 -4.79 -14.75
C LEU A 88 -1.22 -5.38 -15.25
N SER A 89 -1.24 -6.61 -15.77
CA SER A 89 -0.05 -7.26 -16.31
C SER A 89 0.53 -6.51 -17.51
N GLN A 90 -0.32 -5.97 -18.38
CA GLN A 90 0.12 -5.22 -19.56
C GLN A 90 0.85 -3.92 -19.17
N GLU A 91 0.35 -3.17 -18.19
CA GLU A 91 0.93 -1.88 -17.81
C GLU A 91 2.07 -1.99 -16.78
N THR A 92 2.10 -3.05 -15.95
CA THR A 92 3.16 -3.24 -14.94
C THR A 92 4.23 -4.26 -15.32
N GLY A 93 3.92 -5.14 -16.27
CA GLY A 93 4.75 -6.29 -16.64
C GLY A 93 4.70 -7.46 -15.67
N LYS A 94 3.91 -7.42 -14.59
CA LYS A 94 3.73 -8.55 -13.66
C LYS A 94 3.24 -9.79 -14.40
N THR A 95 3.67 -10.97 -13.96
CA THR A 95 3.07 -12.23 -14.43
C THR A 95 1.57 -12.23 -14.11
N PHE A 96 0.79 -12.92 -14.93
CA PHE A 96 -0.67 -12.96 -14.77
C PHE A 96 -1.11 -13.45 -13.38
N GLU A 97 -0.43 -14.47 -12.86
CA GLU A 97 -0.74 -15.01 -11.52
C GLU A 97 -0.42 -13.99 -10.39
N ASP A 98 0.68 -13.23 -10.50
CA ASP A 98 0.99 -12.18 -9.53
C ASP A 98 -0.01 -11.01 -9.62
N ALA A 99 -0.44 -10.65 -10.84
CA ALA A 99 -1.48 -9.66 -11.07
C ALA A 99 -2.84 -10.10 -10.48
N LYS A 100 -3.22 -11.38 -10.63
CA LYS A 100 -4.42 -11.94 -9.97
C LYS A 100 -4.32 -11.83 -8.45
N GLY A 101 -3.12 -12.07 -7.90
CA GLY A 101 -2.86 -11.91 -6.46
C GLY A 101 -3.03 -10.46 -6.00
N ASP A 102 -2.58 -9.48 -6.79
CA ASP A 102 -2.79 -8.05 -6.53
C ASP A 102 -4.28 -7.71 -6.45
N VAL A 103 -5.04 -8.08 -7.49
CA VAL A 103 -6.49 -7.86 -7.54
C VAL A 103 -7.21 -8.54 -6.38
N TRP A 104 -6.87 -9.80 -6.09
CA TRP A 104 -7.47 -10.56 -5.00
C TRP A 104 -7.30 -9.88 -3.64
N ARG A 105 -6.08 -9.42 -3.34
CA ARG A 105 -5.78 -8.71 -2.08
C ARG A 105 -6.58 -7.40 -1.96
N GLY A 106 -6.86 -6.75 -3.08
CA GLY A 106 -7.76 -5.59 -3.13
C GLY A 106 -9.22 -5.96 -2.88
N ILE A 107 -9.69 -7.07 -3.46
CA ILE A 107 -11.06 -7.60 -3.26
C ILE A 107 -11.33 -7.87 -1.78
N GLU A 108 -10.38 -8.48 -1.07
CA GLU A 108 -10.51 -8.76 0.38
C GLU A 108 -10.74 -7.47 1.21
N VAL A 109 -10.16 -6.34 0.80
CA VAL A 109 -10.43 -5.05 1.48
C VAL A 109 -11.80 -4.49 1.12
N ALA A 110 -12.27 -4.66 -0.12
CA ALA A 110 -13.63 -4.31 -0.51
C ALA A 110 -14.68 -5.15 0.27
N GLU A 111 -14.39 -6.44 0.52
CA GLU A 111 -15.20 -7.30 1.41
C GLU A 111 -15.25 -6.74 2.83
N GLN A 112 -14.13 -6.29 3.36
CA GLN A 112 -14.07 -5.68 4.69
C GLN A 112 -14.81 -4.34 4.72
N ALA A 113 -14.79 -3.57 3.65
CA ALA A 113 -15.58 -2.33 3.53
C ALA A 113 -17.10 -2.60 3.56
N ALA A 114 -17.55 -3.76 3.09
CA ALA A 114 -18.94 -4.17 3.23
C ALA A 114 -19.36 -4.43 4.70
N ASN A 115 -18.40 -4.70 5.59
CA ASN A 115 -18.63 -4.88 7.04
C ASN A 115 -18.53 -3.56 7.82
N ILE A 116 -18.67 -2.41 7.16
CA ILE A 116 -18.43 -1.08 7.73
C ILE A 116 -19.29 -0.78 8.96
N ALA A 117 -20.51 -1.32 9.02
CA ALA A 117 -21.41 -1.10 10.14
C ALA A 117 -20.78 -1.52 11.49
N SER A 118 -20.16 -2.69 11.54
CA SER A 118 -19.45 -3.18 12.73
C SER A 118 -18.24 -2.34 13.09
N LEU A 119 -17.55 -1.80 12.09
CA LEU A 119 -16.34 -0.99 12.28
C LEU A 119 -16.65 0.45 12.74
N MET A 120 -17.86 0.95 12.47
CA MET A 120 -18.31 2.29 12.84
C MET A 120 -19.08 2.35 14.16
N MET A 121 -19.26 1.22 14.86
CA MET A 121 -19.94 1.21 16.15
C MET A 121 -19.19 2.08 17.16
N GLY A 122 -19.96 2.93 17.88
CA GLY A 122 -19.45 3.73 18.99
C GLY A 122 -19.55 3.00 20.33
N GLU A 123 -19.20 3.70 21.38
CA GLU A 123 -19.24 3.23 22.76
C GLU A 123 -20.39 3.89 23.53
N THR A 124 -20.94 3.22 24.53
CA THR A 124 -22.02 3.75 25.39
C THR A 124 -21.75 3.38 26.82
N VAL A 125 -21.91 4.34 27.73
CA VAL A 125 -21.92 4.14 29.17
C VAL A 125 -23.20 4.79 29.76
N GLU A 126 -24.09 3.96 30.24
CA GLU A 126 -25.28 4.42 30.98
C GLU A 126 -24.88 4.88 32.38
N ASN A 127 -25.49 5.97 32.83
CA ASN A 127 -25.36 6.49 34.19
C ASN A 127 -23.88 6.77 34.58
N VAL A 128 -23.14 7.37 33.68
CA VAL A 128 -21.73 7.76 33.89
C VAL A 128 -21.55 8.75 35.05
N ALA A 129 -22.63 9.51 35.35
CA ALA A 129 -22.87 10.24 36.57
C ALA A 129 -24.40 10.16 36.84
N ARG A 130 -24.88 10.64 37.99
CA ARG A 130 -26.28 10.52 38.34
C ARG A 130 -27.22 11.09 37.29
N SER A 131 -28.00 10.24 36.62
CA SER A 131 -28.92 10.56 35.52
C SER A 131 -28.22 11.19 34.31
N ILE A 132 -26.94 10.84 34.07
CA ILE A 132 -26.18 11.28 32.92
C ILE A 132 -25.69 10.07 32.17
N ASP A 133 -26.01 9.99 30.89
CA ASP A 133 -25.52 8.99 29.95
C ASP A 133 -24.47 9.61 28.98
N SER A 134 -23.51 8.81 28.59
CA SER A 134 -22.54 9.21 27.56
C SER A 134 -22.43 8.15 26.47
N HIS A 135 -22.39 8.60 25.24
CA HIS A 135 -22.15 7.73 24.09
C HIS A 135 -21.31 8.43 23.02
N SER A 136 -20.73 7.67 22.13
CA SER A 136 -19.93 8.19 21.02
C SER A 136 -20.52 7.77 19.68
N TRP A 137 -20.40 8.69 18.70
CA TRP A 137 -20.75 8.43 17.31
C TRP A 137 -19.52 8.59 16.45
N THR A 138 -19.39 7.70 15.46
CA THR A 138 -18.34 7.76 14.43
C THR A 138 -18.93 8.41 13.17
N GLN A 139 -18.40 9.56 12.77
CA GLN A 139 -18.91 10.36 11.64
C GLN A 139 -17.83 10.58 10.57
N PRO A 140 -18.21 10.66 9.27
CA PRO A 140 -17.25 10.89 8.19
C PRO A 140 -16.65 12.30 8.22
N LEU A 141 -15.42 12.42 7.69
CA LEU A 141 -14.67 13.68 7.62
C LEU A 141 -15.17 14.65 6.52
N GLY A 142 -15.48 14.08 5.34
CA GLY A 142 -15.77 14.86 4.14
C GLY A 142 -15.12 14.31 2.89
N VAL A 143 -14.45 15.17 2.11
CA VAL A 143 -13.70 14.75 0.94
C VAL A 143 -12.32 14.23 1.39
N CYS A 144 -12.00 13.00 1.02
CA CYS A 144 -10.70 12.39 1.23
C CYS A 144 -9.97 12.21 -0.10
N ALA A 145 -8.64 12.11 -0.06
CA ALA A 145 -7.83 11.86 -1.24
C ALA A 145 -6.89 10.67 -1.06
N GLY A 146 -6.55 10.01 -2.17
CA GLY A 146 -5.57 8.93 -2.23
C GLY A 146 -4.58 9.14 -3.36
N ILE A 147 -3.31 8.92 -3.06
CA ILE A 147 -2.21 8.98 -4.03
C ILE A 147 -1.52 7.62 -3.99
N THR A 148 -1.61 6.87 -5.09
CA THR A 148 -1.19 5.47 -5.12
C THR A 148 0.03 5.24 -6.01
N PRO A 149 0.88 4.25 -5.67
CA PRO A 149 2.08 3.90 -6.42
C PRO A 149 1.77 2.96 -7.58
N PHE A 150 2.81 2.65 -8.37
CA PHE A 150 2.68 1.76 -9.51
C PHE A 150 2.70 0.26 -9.17
N ASN A 151 3.29 -0.12 -8.05
CA ASN A 151 3.60 -1.53 -7.81
C ASN A 151 2.42 -2.43 -7.42
N PHE A 152 1.30 -1.83 -7.02
CA PHE A 152 0.04 -2.52 -6.74
C PHE A 152 -1.16 -1.64 -7.15
N PRO A 153 -1.40 -1.49 -8.47
CA PRO A 153 -2.39 -0.54 -8.98
C PRO A 153 -3.85 -0.97 -8.76
N ALA A 154 -4.09 -2.23 -8.37
CA ALA A 154 -5.42 -2.68 -7.93
C ALA A 154 -5.53 -2.66 -6.39
N MET A 155 -4.62 -3.33 -5.70
CA MET A 155 -4.69 -3.51 -4.24
C MET A 155 -4.70 -2.18 -3.49
N ILE A 156 -3.77 -1.27 -3.80
CA ILE A 156 -3.61 -0.06 -2.99
C ILE A 156 -4.76 0.96 -3.16
N PRO A 157 -5.28 1.25 -4.35
CA PRO A 157 -6.52 2.02 -4.47
C PRO A 157 -7.68 1.41 -3.70
N LEU A 158 -7.81 0.07 -3.73
CA LEU A 158 -8.85 -0.67 -3.00
C LEU A 158 -8.63 -0.68 -1.47
N TRP A 159 -7.43 -0.35 -0.97
CA TRP A 159 -7.24 -0.09 0.47
C TRP A 159 -7.88 1.21 0.92
N MET A 160 -8.02 2.18 0.02
CA MET A 160 -8.34 3.56 0.35
C MET A 160 -9.80 3.89 0.12
N PHE A 161 -10.24 4.00 -1.14
CA PHE A 161 -11.55 4.58 -1.45
C PHE A 161 -12.75 3.71 -0.99
N PRO A 162 -12.74 2.37 -1.03
CA PRO A 162 -13.89 1.60 -0.56
C PRO A 162 -14.20 1.83 0.92
N LEU A 163 -13.18 1.79 1.77
CA LEU A 163 -13.34 2.04 3.21
C LEU A 163 -13.75 3.49 3.51
N ALA A 164 -13.14 4.46 2.83
CA ALA A 164 -13.49 5.87 2.97
C ALA A 164 -14.95 6.14 2.59
N ILE A 165 -15.40 5.61 1.44
CA ILE A 165 -16.77 5.80 0.93
C ILE A 165 -17.78 5.02 1.78
N ALA A 166 -17.48 3.79 2.19
CA ALA A 166 -18.33 3.02 3.10
C ALA A 166 -18.50 3.72 4.45
N ALA A 167 -17.45 4.39 4.96
CA ALA A 167 -17.53 5.20 6.17
C ALA A 167 -18.35 6.50 6.00
N GLY A 168 -18.75 6.85 4.77
CA GLY A 168 -19.61 8.00 4.46
C GLY A 168 -18.90 9.21 3.87
N ASN A 169 -17.62 9.07 3.50
CA ASN A 169 -16.86 10.11 2.80
C ASN A 169 -17.06 10.06 1.29
N THR A 170 -16.54 11.05 0.59
CA THR A 170 -16.29 11.04 -0.85
C THR A 170 -14.77 10.99 -1.09
N PHE A 171 -14.35 10.59 -2.29
CA PHE A 171 -12.95 10.29 -2.51
C PHE A 171 -12.44 10.80 -3.86
N VAL A 172 -11.24 11.38 -3.85
CA VAL A 172 -10.48 11.77 -5.04
C VAL A 172 -9.24 10.88 -5.12
N LEU A 173 -9.16 10.03 -6.12
CA LEU A 173 -8.04 9.13 -6.36
C LEU A 173 -7.11 9.72 -7.44
N LYS A 174 -5.83 9.84 -7.12
CA LYS A 174 -4.74 10.09 -8.08
C LYS A 174 -3.86 8.85 -8.16
N PRO A 175 -4.09 7.97 -9.13
CA PRO A 175 -3.22 6.81 -9.33
C PRO A 175 -1.84 7.20 -9.87
N SER A 176 -0.92 6.23 -9.88
CA SER A 176 0.37 6.38 -10.57
C SER A 176 0.15 6.74 -12.04
N GLU A 177 0.98 7.59 -12.57
CA GLU A 177 1.00 7.95 -14.00
C GLU A 177 1.59 6.84 -14.89
N GLN A 178 2.22 5.81 -14.28
CA GLN A 178 2.85 4.70 -15.02
C GLN A 178 1.88 3.57 -15.34
N ASP A 179 0.79 3.45 -14.56
CA ASP A 179 -0.18 2.36 -14.66
C ASP A 179 -1.62 2.77 -14.28
N PRO A 180 -2.15 3.80 -14.94
CA PRO A 180 -3.45 4.36 -14.63
C PRO A 180 -4.64 3.55 -15.18
N MET A 181 -4.42 2.57 -16.08
CA MET A 181 -5.49 1.81 -16.73
C MET A 181 -6.24 0.93 -15.72
N THR A 182 -5.52 0.25 -14.85
CA THR A 182 -6.13 -0.59 -13.80
C THR A 182 -7.01 0.21 -12.85
N PRO A 183 -6.57 1.32 -12.23
CA PRO A 183 -7.44 2.15 -11.39
C PRO A 183 -8.65 2.72 -12.14
N ASN A 184 -8.53 3.08 -13.41
CA ASN A 184 -9.68 3.49 -14.22
C ASN A 184 -10.69 2.35 -14.37
N ARG A 185 -10.23 1.11 -14.63
CA ARG A 185 -11.12 -0.05 -14.71
C ARG A 185 -11.82 -0.34 -13.38
N LEU A 186 -11.10 -0.22 -12.26
CA LEU A 186 -11.70 -0.33 -10.92
C LEU A 186 -12.81 0.72 -10.71
N ALA A 187 -12.60 1.94 -11.17
CA ALA A 187 -13.58 3.02 -11.09
C ALA A 187 -14.79 2.78 -11.98
N GLU A 188 -14.62 2.23 -13.20
CA GLU A 188 -15.72 1.81 -14.08
C GLU A 188 -16.62 0.77 -13.38
N LEU A 189 -16.03 -0.26 -12.79
CA LEU A 189 -16.76 -1.28 -12.04
C LEU A 189 -17.47 -0.70 -10.80
N PHE A 190 -16.86 0.30 -10.15
CA PHE A 190 -17.51 0.98 -9.04
C PHE A 190 -18.76 1.76 -9.48
N GLN A 191 -18.73 2.43 -10.66
CA GLN A 191 -19.91 3.05 -11.24
C GLN A 191 -20.99 1.99 -11.60
N GLN A 192 -20.58 0.85 -12.18
CA GLN A 192 -21.47 -0.26 -12.51
C GLN A 192 -22.12 -0.88 -11.26
N ALA A 193 -21.45 -0.86 -10.10
CA ALA A 193 -22.02 -1.29 -8.83
C ALA A 193 -23.16 -0.38 -8.33
N GLY A 194 -23.38 0.76 -9.01
CA GLY A 194 -24.41 1.73 -8.67
C GLY A 194 -23.93 2.82 -7.72
N ALA A 195 -22.66 3.19 -7.80
CA ALA A 195 -22.12 4.35 -7.07
C ALA A 195 -22.82 5.64 -7.56
N ALA A 196 -23.27 6.47 -6.62
CA ALA A 196 -23.85 7.75 -6.95
C ALA A 196 -22.78 8.69 -7.55
N PRO A 197 -23.17 9.59 -8.48
CA PRO A 197 -22.26 10.61 -9.02
C PRO A 197 -21.53 11.38 -7.91
N GLY A 198 -20.25 11.62 -8.09
CA GLY A 198 -19.43 12.39 -7.14
C GLY A 198 -18.82 11.61 -5.97
N LEU A 199 -19.18 10.33 -5.76
CA LEU A 199 -18.60 9.54 -4.67
C LEU A 199 -17.11 9.24 -4.86
N LEU A 200 -16.73 8.90 -6.09
CA LEU A 200 -15.35 8.67 -6.50
C LEU A 200 -15.02 9.58 -7.68
N GLN A 201 -13.89 10.26 -7.58
CA GLN A 201 -13.24 10.96 -8.67
C GLN A 201 -11.92 10.26 -8.98
N VAL A 202 -11.54 10.19 -10.26
CA VAL A 202 -10.21 9.73 -10.66
C VAL A 202 -9.57 10.83 -11.51
N VAL A 203 -8.46 11.35 -11.02
CA VAL A 203 -7.67 12.39 -11.67
C VAL A 203 -6.25 11.88 -11.90
N HIS A 204 -5.67 12.21 -13.05
CA HIS A 204 -4.32 11.80 -13.41
C HIS A 204 -3.37 12.98 -13.39
N GLY A 205 -2.08 12.70 -13.38
CA GLY A 205 -1.03 13.71 -13.43
C GLY A 205 0.09 13.46 -12.43
N GLY A 206 1.01 14.41 -12.34
CA GLY A 206 2.21 14.33 -11.54
C GLY A 206 2.17 15.17 -10.27
N LYS A 207 3.28 15.87 -10.00
CA LYS A 207 3.49 16.66 -8.79
C LYS A 207 2.46 17.77 -8.59
N GLU A 208 2.08 18.47 -9.66
CA GLU A 208 1.15 19.61 -9.57
C GLU A 208 -0.23 19.15 -9.05
N GLN A 209 -0.75 18.05 -9.56
CA GLN A 209 -2.03 17.47 -9.12
C GLN A 209 -1.94 16.95 -7.68
N VAL A 210 -0.80 16.35 -7.31
CA VAL A 210 -0.54 15.96 -5.91
C VAL A 210 -0.57 17.19 -5.01
N ASP A 211 0.19 18.24 -5.31
CA ASP A 211 0.25 19.47 -4.49
C ASP A 211 -1.14 20.14 -4.38
N THR A 212 -1.96 20.09 -5.43
CA THR A 212 -3.35 20.55 -5.39
C THR A 212 -4.15 19.79 -4.33
N LEU A 213 -4.07 18.45 -4.30
CA LEU A 213 -4.76 17.66 -3.29
C LEU A 213 -4.27 17.95 -1.88
N LEU A 214 -2.97 18.21 -1.72
CA LEU A 214 -2.36 18.49 -0.40
C LEU A 214 -2.76 19.85 0.16
N THR A 215 -2.99 20.83 -0.70
CA THR A 215 -3.23 22.22 -0.29
C THR A 215 -4.70 22.63 -0.31
N HIS A 216 -5.54 21.98 -1.11
CA HIS A 216 -6.95 22.37 -1.30
C HIS A 216 -7.78 22.29 -0.01
N PRO A 217 -8.48 23.34 0.42
CA PRO A 217 -9.13 23.42 1.74
C PRO A 217 -10.26 22.41 1.97
N ASP A 218 -10.89 21.91 0.92
CA ASP A 218 -11.99 20.96 1.01
C ASP A 218 -11.53 19.52 1.22
N ILE A 219 -10.28 19.18 0.90
CA ILE A 219 -9.68 17.86 1.20
C ILE A 219 -9.36 17.80 2.70
N LYS A 220 -9.88 16.78 3.40
CA LYS A 220 -9.75 16.62 4.86
C LYS A 220 -8.69 15.59 5.27
N ALA A 221 -8.48 14.58 4.44
CA ALA A 221 -7.51 13.53 4.71
C ALA A 221 -6.84 13.07 3.41
N VAL A 222 -5.55 12.75 3.49
CA VAL A 222 -4.75 12.23 2.37
C VAL A 222 -4.08 10.92 2.78
N SER A 223 -4.33 9.87 1.99
CA SER A 223 -3.63 8.60 2.09
C SER A 223 -2.63 8.46 0.95
N PHE A 224 -1.41 8.08 1.26
CA PHE A 224 -0.30 8.00 0.31
C PHE A 224 0.48 6.70 0.49
N VAL A 225 0.88 6.10 -0.62
CA VAL A 225 1.89 5.04 -0.68
C VAL A 225 2.88 5.37 -1.78
N GLY A 226 4.18 5.33 -1.47
CA GLY A 226 5.23 5.61 -2.45
C GLY A 226 6.62 5.74 -1.84
N SER A 227 7.54 6.44 -2.52
CA SER A 227 8.91 6.60 -2.07
C SER A 227 9.04 7.52 -0.84
N VAL A 228 10.12 7.33 -0.07
CA VAL A 228 10.41 8.13 1.15
C VAL A 228 10.42 9.64 0.90
N PRO A 229 11.13 10.18 -0.11
CA PRO A 229 11.16 11.63 -0.32
C PRO A 229 9.78 12.20 -0.62
N VAL A 230 8.96 11.48 -1.43
CA VAL A 230 7.60 11.91 -1.76
C VAL A 230 6.69 11.77 -0.55
N GLY A 231 6.79 10.67 0.22
CA GLY A 231 6.00 10.48 1.46
C GLY A 231 6.26 11.57 2.50
N GLN A 232 7.51 11.99 2.66
CA GLN A 232 7.86 13.11 3.53
C GLN A 232 7.28 14.44 3.03
N HIS A 233 7.33 14.70 1.72
CA HIS A 233 6.70 15.88 1.11
C HIS A 233 5.19 15.89 1.35
N VAL A 234 4.51 14.78 1.03
CA VAL A 234 3.06 14.63 1.22
C VAL A 234 2.67 14.84 2.68
N TYR A 235 3.36 14.19 3.61
CA TYR A 235 3.06 14.31 5.03
C TYR A 235 3.23 15.74 5.54
N ARG A 236 4.37 16.37 5.26
CA ARG A 236 4.65 17.75 5.70
C ARG A 236 3.64 18.73 5.11
N THR A 237 3.44 18.70 3.79
CA THR A 237 2.54 19.64 3.11
C THR A 237 1.09 19.46 3.57
N ALA A 238 0.59 18.24 3.68
CA ALA A 238 -0.77 17.99 4.16
C ALA A 238 -0.98 18.49 5.60
N THR A 239 -0.03 18.22 6.51
CA THR A 239 -0.13 18.63 7.91
C THR A 239 0.07 20.14 8.10
N GLU A 240 0.90 20.81 7.29
CA GLU A 240 0.98 22.28 7.22
C GLU A 240 -0.37 22.91 6.86
N HIS A 241 -1.19 22.21 6.07
CA HIS A 241 -2.55 22.63 5.71
C HIS A 241 -3.63 22.00 6.63
N LEU A 242 -3.24 21.52 7.81
CA LEU A 242 -4.12 20.99 8.86
C LEU A 242 -4.98 19.79 8.41
N LYS A 243 -4.48 19.00 7.45
CA LYS A 243 -5.13 17.77 6.99
C LYS A 243 -4.61 16.56 7.77
N ARG A 244 -5.44 15.53 7.88
CA ARG A 244 -4.95 14.21 8.26
C ARG A 244 -4.13 13.63 7.12
N ALA A 245 -3.02 12.95 7.47
CA ALA A 245 -2.19 12.27 6.50
C ALA A 245 -1.74 10.91 7.04
N GLN A 246 -1.78 9.89 6.19
CA GLN A 246 -1.13 8.61 6.39
C GLN A 246 -0.26 8.32 5.17
N CYS A 247 1.05 8.16 5.39
CA CYS A 247 2.01 8.00 4.32
C CYS A 247 2.85 6.77 4.55
N PHE A 248 2.61 5.73 3.74
CA PHE A 248 3.46 4.55 3.68
C PHE A 248 4.62 4.84 2.73
N ALA A 249 5.82 4.67 3.24
CA ALA A 249 7.05 5.05 2.55
C ALA A 249 7.99 3.85 2.35
N GLY A 250 9.29 4.06 2.37
CA GLY A 250 10.28 3.06 2.07
C GLY A 250 10.36 1.90 3.06
N ALA A 251 11.03 0.86 2.63
CA ALA A 251 11.24 -0.35 3.41
C ALA A 251 12.63 -0.95 3.17
N LYS A 252 13.13 -1.69 4.15
CA LYS A 252 14.28 -2.58 4.03
C LYS A 252 14.00 -3.81 4.86
N ASN A 253 13.25 -4.75 4.28
CA ASN A 253 12.74 -5.88 5.04
C ASN A 253 13.79 -6.98 5.19
N HIS A 254 13.93 -7.48 6.41
CA HIS A 254 14.86 -8.51 6.79
C HIS A 254 14.14 -9.83 7.04
N MET A 255 14.73 -10.94 6.60
CA MET A 255 14.33 -12.29 6.99
C MET A 255 15.46 -12.91 7.81
N VAL A 256 15.21 -13.21 9.07
CA VAL A 256 16.16 -13.86 9.98
C VAL A 256 15.99 -15.37 9.87
N ILE A 257 17.08 -16.06 9.62
CA ILE A 257 17.12 -17.52 9.38
C ILE A 257 17.92 -18.18 10.52
N MET A 258 17.20 -18.92 11.38
CA MET A 258 17.80 -19.69 12.44
C MET A 258 18.30 -21.06 11.93
N PRO A 259 19.37 -21.65 12.52
CA PRO A 259 19.91 -22.93 12.06
C PRO A 259 18.99 -24.12 12.26
N ASP A 260 17.95 -23.99 13.10
CA ASP A 260 16.90 -25.00 13.33
C ASP A 260 15.69 -24.87 12.41
N ALA A 261 15.70 -23.88 11.49
CA ALA A 261 14.61 -23.68 10.53
C ALA A 261 14.56 -24.82 9.48
N ASN A 262 13.39 -24.96 8.86
CA ASN A 262 13.26 -25.86 7.71
C ASN A 262 13.96 -25.23 6.48
N LYS A 263 15.10 -25.80 6.08
CA LYS A 263 15.95 -25.25 5.02
C LYS A 263 15.22 -25.08 3.69
N ASP A 264 14.46 -26.11 3.26
CA ASP A 264 13.79 -26.08 1.94
C ASP A 264 12.72 -24.97 1.89
N GLN A 265 11.98 -24.79 2.99
CA GLN A 265 11.01 -23.72 3.12
C GLN A 265 11.67 -22.33 3.16
N VAL A 266 12.82 -22.21 3.83
CA VAL A 266 13.61 -20.96 3.85
C VAL A 266 14.05 -20.58 2.45
N ILE A 267 14.68 -21.50 1.71
CA ILE A 267 15.21 -21.23 0.37
C ILE A 267 14.09 -20.85 -0.59
N SER A 268 13.02 -21.66 -0.65
CA SER A 268 11.85 -21.35 -1.49
C SER A 268 11.22 -19.99 -1.13
N SER A 269 11.11 -19.67 0.17
CA SER A 269 10.56 -18.41 0.65
C SER A 269 11.43 -17.22 0.27
N LEU A 270 12.76 -17.34 0.38
CA LEU A 270 13.68 -16.26 0.01
C LEU A 270 13.61 -15.95 -1.48
N VAL A 271 13.61 -16.97 -2.34
CA VAL A 271 13.49 -16.80 -3.79
C VAL A 271 12.20 -16.05 -4.14
N GLY A 272 11.06 -16.54 -3.67
CA GLY A 272 9.75 -15.93 -3.96
C GLY A 272 9.58 -14.53 -3.38
N ALA A 273 10.05 -14.31 -2.14
CA ALA A 273 9.89 -13.04 -1.44
C ALA A 273 10.84 -11.94 -1.93
N SER A 274 11.99 -12.28 -2.52
CA SER A 274 12.95 -11.30 -3.04
C SER A 274 12.75 -10.99 -4.53
N CYS A 275 12.39 -11.99 -5.34
CA CYS A 275 12.31 -11.84 -6.79
C CYS A 275 10.89 -11.66 -7.34
N GLY A 276 9.85 -12.03 -6.56
CA GLY A 276 8.46 -11.83 -6.98
C GLY A 276 8.17 -10.37 -7.36
N ALA A 277 7.42 -10.15 -8.45
CA ALA A 277 7.20 -8.84 -9.07
C ALA A 277 8.51 -8.09 -9.38
N ALA A 278 9.57 -8.78 -9.75
CA ALA A 278 10.91 -8.21 -9.96
C ALA A 278 11.45 -7.46 -8.71
N GLY A 279 11.07 -7.88 -7.49
CA GLY A 279 11.43 -7.20 -6.23
C GLY A 279 10.72 -5.88 -5.98
N GLN A 280 9.74 -5.48 -6.80
CA GLN A 280 9.02 -4.21 -6.72
C GLN A 280 7.84 -4.27 -5.74
N ARG A 281 8.06 -4.85 -4.58
CA ARG A 281 7.07 -4.94 -3.50
C ARG A 281 7.58 -4.23 -2.25
N CYS A 282 6.73 -3.43 -1.61
CA CYS A 282 7.04 -2.80 -0.32
C CYS A 282 7.38 -3.81 0.78
N MET A 283 6.89 -5.04 0.65
CA MET A 283 7.14 -6.15 1.58
C MET A 283 8.14 -7.18 1.06
N ALA A 284 8.81 -6.95 -0.10
CA ALA A 284 9.85 -7.83 -0.59
C ALA A 284 10.98 -7.98 0.44
N ILE A 285 11.48 -9.20 0.61
CA ILE A 285 12.67 -9.43 1.42
C ILE A 285 13.89 -9.02 0.62
N SER A 286 14.61 -8.03 1.11
CA SER A 286 15.82 -7.50 0.48
C SER A 286 17.11 -7.83 1.25
N VAL A 287 16.97 -8.30 2.50
CA VAL A 287 18.09 -8.75 3.34
C VAL A 287 17.74 -10.10 3.98
N ALA A 288 18.59 -11.10 3.77
CA ALA A 288 18.56 -12.38 4.46
C ALA A 288 19.65 -12.40 5.54
N VAL A 289 19.26 -12.59 6.81
CA VAL A 289 20.18 -12.62 7.97
C VAL A 289 20.32 -14.07 8.42
N PHE A 290 21.43 -14.69 8.09
CA PHE A 290 21.75 -16.06 8.46
C PHE A 290 22.41 -16.11 9.82
N VAL A 291 21.83 -16.86 10.76
CA VAL A 291 22.35 -17.01 12.13
C VAL A 291 23.18 -18.30 12.23
N GLY A 292 24.41 -18.17 12.70
CA GLY A 292 25.32 -19.31 12.94
C GLY A 292 25.53 -20.18 11.70
N ASP A 293 25.26 -21.48 11.83
CA ASP A 293 25.50 -22.46 10.77
C ASP A 293 24.52 -22.36 9.59
N ALA A 294 23.42 -21.60 9.70
CA ALA A 294 22.48 -21.39 8.60
C ALA A 294 23.15 -20.77 7.36
N LYS A 295 24.27 -20.05 7.51
CA LYS A 295 25.05 -19.48 6.40
C LYS A 295 25.49 -20.51 5.35
N GLN A 296 25.58 -21.80 5.73
CA GLN A 296 25.93 -22.89 4.79
C GLN A 296 24.87 -23.10 3.72
N TRP A 297 23.67 -22.55 3.87
CA TRP A 297 22.57 -22.70 2.90
C TRP A 297 22.64 -21.68 1.75
N ILE A 298 23.57 -20.73 1.81
CA ILE A 298 23.73 -19.68 0.78
C ILE A 298 24.10 -20.28 -0.59
N ASP A 299 24.89 -21.34 -0.63
CA ASP A 299 25.28 -21.99 -1.89
C ASP A 299 24.05 -22.62 -2.61
N GLU A 300 23.19 -23.30 -1.86
CA GLU A 300 21.95 -23.87 -2.39
C GLU A 300 20.95 -22.77 -2.79
N LEU A 301 20.88 -21.69 -2.02
CA LEU A 301 20.09 -20.50 -2.38
C LEU A 301 20.55 -19.91 -3.71
N LYS A 302 21.87 -19.82 -3.95
CA LYS A 302 22.45 -19.38 -5.23
C LYS A 302 21.98 -20.25 -6.40
N GLU A 303 21.98 -21.59 -6.22
CA GLU A 303 21.52 -22.52 -7.24
C GLU A 303 20.05 -22.29 -7.60
N GLN A 304 19.19 -22.08 -6.59
CA GLN A 304 17.77 -21.79 -6.81
C GLN A 304 17.56 -20.42 -7.49
N PHE A 305 18.31 -19.41 -7.11
CA PHE A 305 18.28 -18.10 -7.79
C PHE A 305 18.69 -18.18 -9.26
N ALA A 306 19.71 -18.98 -9.57
CA ALA A 306 20.17 -19.21 -10.95
C ALA A 306 19.14 -19.96 -11.81
N GLY A 307 18.23 -20.68 -11.19
CA GLY A 307 17.17 -21.44 -11.87
C GLY A 307 15.96 -20.62 -12.29
N ILE A 308 15.79 -19.38 -11.80
CA ILE A 308 14.65 -18.54 -12.15
C ILE A 308 14.99 -17.54 -13.24
N ARG A 309 14.02 -17.21 -14.09
CA ARG A 309 14.19 -16.23 -15.17
C ARG A 309 13.03 -15.26 -15.25
N PRO A 310 13.29 -13.99 -15.63
CA PRO A 310 12.22 -13.08 -16.00
C PRO A 310 11.65 -13.41 -17.39
N GLY A 311 10.44 -12.93 -17.64
CA GLY A 311 9.79 -13.06 -18.94
C GLY A 311 8.59 -12.15 -19.07
N ALA A 312 7.90 -12.24 -20.22
CA ALA A 312 6.67 -11.50 -20.45
C ALA A 312 5.54 -11.99 -19.52
N TRP A 313 4.57 -11.13 -19.27
CA TRP A 313 3.47 -11.42 -18.35
C TRP A 313 2.65 -12.69 -18.71
N ASN A 314 2.60 -13.03 -19.99
CA ASN A 314 1.89 -14.18 -20.55
C ASN A 314 2.80 -15.39 -20.86
N ASP A 315 4.08 -15.33 -20.47
CA ASP A 315 5.00 -16.47 -20.53
C ASP A 315 4.77 -17.35 -19.29
N PRO A 316 4.28 -18.60 -19.46
CA PRO A 316 3.96 -19.47 -18.32
C PRO A 316 5.20 -19.93 -17.53
N ASP A 317 6.39 -19.82 -18.13
CA ASP A 317 7.66 -20.20 -17.50
C ASP A 317 8.38 -19.00 -16.85
N ALA A 318 7.86 -17.80 -16.98
CA ALA A 318 8.42 -16.61 -16.37
C ALA A 318 8.17 -16.59 -14.85
N ALA A 319 9.23 -16.47 -14.07
CA ALA A 319 9.10 -16.33 -12.61
C ALA A 319 8.62 -14.93 -12.20
N TYR A 320 8.99 -13.91 -12.96
CA TYR A 320 8.59 -12.51 -12.74
C TYR A 320 8.79 -11.67 -14.02
N GLY A 321 8.25 -10.47 -14.02
CA GLY A 321 8.29 -9.53 -15.14
C GLY A 321 9.46 -8.53 -15.11
N PRO A 322 9.43 -7.47 -15.95
CA PRO A 322 10.45 -6.42 -16.00
C PRO A 322 10.33 -5.41 -14.86
N GLN A 323 11.31 -4.51 -14.74
CA GLN A 323 11.17 -3.27 -13.97
C GLN A 323 10.18 -2.34 -14.68
N ILE A 324 9.43 -1.56 -13.91
CA ILE A 324 8.35 -0.70 -14.44
C ILE A 324 8.80 0.31 -15.48
N SER A 325 10.04 0.78 -15.40
CA SER A 325 10.56 1.82 -16.30
C SER A 325 12.07 1.68 -16.53
N PRO A 326 12.61 2.29 -17.61
CA PRO A 326 14.06 2.36 -17.83
C PRO A 326 14.81 3.01 -16.66
N GLN A 327 14.19 4.01 -16.01
CA GLN A 327 14.79 4.70 -14.86
C GLN A 327 14.88 3.77 -13.66
N ALA A 328 13.84 2.96 -13.39
CA ALA A 328 13.85 1.95 -12.33
C ALA A 328 14.92 0.88 -12.59
N LYS A 329 14.98 0.35 -13.81
CA LYS A 329 16.06 -0.57 -14.24
C LYS A 329 17.44 0.02 -13.96
N GLN A 330 17.69 1.25 -14.45
CA GLN A 330 19.00 1.90 -14.29
C GLN A 330 19.37 2.11 -12.81
N ARG A 331 18.40 2.45 -11.95
CA ARG A 331 18.63 2.57 -10.52
C ARG A 331 19.07 1.24 -9.89
N VAL A 332 18.40 0.14 -10.23
CA VAL A 332 18.78 -1.20 -9.75
C VAL A 332 20.19 -1.57 -10.21
N LEU A 333 20.49 -1.39 -11.50
CA LEU A 333 21.84 -1.68 -12.05
C LEU A 333 22.94 -0.84 -11.38
N THR A 334 22.64 0.43 -11.09
CA THR A 334 23.57 1.31 -10.37
C THR A 334 23.87 0.79 -8.97
N LEU A 335 22.85 0.36 -8.22
CA LEU A 335 23.03 -0.20 -6.88
C LEU A 335 23.77 -1.55 -6.90
N ILE A 336 23.50 -2.41 -7.89
CA ILE A 336 24.26 -3.66 -8.07
C ILE A 336 25.76 -3.35 -8.28
N LYS A 337 26.06 -2.38 -9.13
CA LYS A 337 27.44 -1.94 -9.38
C LYS A 337 28.09 -1.39 -8.11
N GLN A 338 27.40 -0.51 -7.38
CA GLN A 338 27.91 0.05 -6.12
C GLN A 338 28.18 -1.04 -5.08
N GLY A 339 27.32 -2.03 -4.93
CA GLY A 339 27.53 -3.15 -4.01
C GLY A 339 28.83 -3.92 -4.30
N LYS A 340 29.15 -4.14 -5.58
CA LYS A 340 30.41 -4.76 -6.00
C LYS A 340 31.62 -3.86 -5.68
N GLU A 341 31.52 -2.56 -5.96
CA GLU A 341 32.57 -1.57 -5.70
C GLU A 341 32.83 -1.37 -4.19
N GLU A 342 31.80 -1.50 -3.36
CA GLU A 342 31.89 -1.41 -1.89
C GLU A 342 32.42 -2.70 -1.23
N GLY A 343 32.65 -3.77 -2.01
CA GLY A 343 33.31 -4.99 -1.57
C GLY A 343 32.36 -6.14 -1.18
N ALA A 344 31.06 -6.06 -1.49
CA ALA A 344 30.18 -7.21 -1.36
C ALA A 344 30.52 -8.29 -2.39
N THR A 345 30.46 -9.55 -2.00
CA THR A 345 30.70 -10.68 -2.89
C THR A 345 29.44 -10.95 -3.72
N CYS A 346 29.50 -10.65 -5.04
CA CYS A 346 28.41 -10.93 -5.97
C CYS A 346 28.44 -12.41 -6.36
N LEU A 347 27.56 -13.22 -5.76
CA LEU A 347 27.44 -14.66 -6.00
C LEU A 347 26.70 -14.98 -7.31
N LEU A 348 25.73 -14.16 -7.66
CA LEU A 348 24.98 -14.22 -8.92
C LEU A 348 24.72 -12.78 -9.38
N ASP A 349 25.03 -12.51 -10.65
CA ASP A 349 24.89 -11.18 -11.25
C ASP A 349 23.83 -11.19 -12.34
N GLY A 350 22.73 -10.47 -12.10
CA GLY A 350 21.64 -10.32 -13.06
C GLY A 350 21.72 -9.07 -13.92
N SER A 351 22.83 -8.32 -13.89
CA SER A 351 22.95 -7.00 -14.56
C SER A 351 22.78 -7.07 -16.09
N ASP A 352 23.28 -8.14 -16.73
CA ASP A 352 23.28 -8.32 -18.18
C ASP A 352 22.09 -9.17 -18.67
N CYS A 353 21.01 -9.25 -17.89
CA CYS A 353 19.87 -10.08 -18.22
C CYS A 353 19.13 -9.57 -19.46
N THR A 354 18.84 -10.51 -20.37
CA THR A 354 18.04 -10.28 -21.58
C THR A 354 16.95 -11.36 -21.67
N VAL A 355 15.87 -11.05 -22.37
CA VAL A 355 14.79 -12.01 -22.68
C VAL A 355 14.65 -12.11 -24.19
N ASP A 356 14.68 -13.35 -24.69
CA ASP A 356 14.60 -13.64 -26.12
C ASP A 356 13.32 -13.06 -26.73
N GLY A 357 13.47 -12.38 -27.86
CA GLY A 357 12.37 -11.70 -28.57
C GLY A 357 11.93 -10.37 -27.96
N LEU A 358 12.45 -9.97 -26.80
CA LEU A 358 12.08 -8.74 -26.08
C LEU A 358 13.33 -7.95 -25.62
N PRO A 359 14.23 -7.56 -26.54
CA PRO A 359 15.52 -6.94 -26.18
C PRO A 359 15.38 -5.57 -25.52
N GLU A 360 14.29 -4.84 -25.79
CA GLU A 360 14.05 -3.48 -25.29
C GLU A 360 13.41 -3.46 -23.89
N GLY A 361 13.05 -4.62 -23.34
CA GLY A 361 12.39 -4.72 -22.05
C GLY A 361 13.29 -4.27 -20.87
N ASN A 362 12.65 -3.83 -19.81
CA ASN A 362 13.35 -3.36 -18.59
C ASN A 362 13.82 -4.53 -17.72
N TRP A 363 14.51 -5.49 -18.30
CA TRP A 363 14.93 -6.73 -17.63
C TRP A 363 16.07 -6.49 -16.64
N VAL A 364 15.95 -7.11 -15.48
CA VAL A 364 17.02 -7.29 -14.49
C VAL A 364 16.91 -8.74 -14.01
N GLY A 365 17.99 -9.48 -14.08
CA GLY A 365 18.05 -10.85 -13.61
C GLY A 365 18.15 -10.96 -12.09
N PRO A 366 17.92 -12.15 -11.52
CA PRO A 366 18.07 -12.37 -10.08
C PRO A 366 19.53 -12.12 -9.69
N THR A 367 19.72 -11.34 -8.63
CA THR A 367 21.05 -10.95 -8.16
C THR A 367 21.21 -11.30 -6.68
N LEU A 368 22.30 -11.96 -6.32
CA LEU A 368 22.58 -12.41 -4.98
C LEU A 368 23.95 -11.91 -4.51
N PHE A 369 23.98 -11.23 -3.38
CA PHE A 369 25.19 -10.79 -2.70
C PHE A 369 25.39 -11.51 -1.38
N SER A 370 26.66 -11.89 -1.06
CA SER A 370 27.10 -12.26 0.29
C SER A 370 28.11 -11.24 0.82
N ASP A 371 28.51 -11.43 2.06
CA ASP A 371 29.46 -10.56 2.78
C ASP A 371 29.02 -9.09 2.80
N VAL A 372 27.70 -8.88 2.82
CA VAL A 372 27.11 -7.54 2.87
C VAL A 372 27.21 -7.00 4.30
N THR A 373 27.62 -5.74 4.43
CA THR A 373 27.69 -5.06 5.73
C THR A 373 26.68 -3.90 5.82
N PRO A 374 26.31 -3.47 7.04
CA PRO A 374 25.35 -2.39 7.25
C PRO A 374 25.79 -1.03 6.67
N GLU A 375 27.07 -0.84 6.38
CA GLU A 375 27.65 0.40 5.84
C GLU A 375 27.44 0.52 4.32
N MET A 376 27.22 -0.59 3.62
CA MET A 376 27.10 -0.63 2.16
C MET A 376 25.78 -0.01 1.67
N SER A 377 25.83 0.60 0.49
CA SER A 377 24.65 1.23 -0.15
C SER A 377 23.55 0.23 -0.42
N ILE A 378 23.90 -0.97 -0.89
CA ILE A 378 22.92 -2.05 -1.16
C ILE A 378 22.20 -2.56 0.10
N TYR A 379 22.78 -2.36 1.30
CA TYR A 379 22.12 -2.63 2.58
C TYR A 379 21.21 -1.47 3.00
N LYS A 380 21.69 -0.23 2.90
CA LYS A 380 20.97 0.97 3.38
C LYS A 380 19.80 1.36 2.50
N GLU A 381 19.98 1.27 1.18
CA GLU A 381 19.00 1.73 0.18
C GLU A 381 17.92 0.68 -0.08
N GLU A 382 16.69 1.13 -0.24
CA GLU A 382 15.63 0.30 -0.82
C GLU A 382 15.89 0.12 -2.31
N ILE A 383 16.34 -1.07 -2.75
CA ILE A 383 16.75 -1.33 -4.13
C ILE A 383 15.53 -1.35 -5.06
N PHE A 384 14.46 -1.99 -4.65
CA PHE A 384 13.22 -2.20 -5.39
C PHE A 384 13.42 -2.96 -6.71
N GLY A 385 14.29 -3.97 -6.64
CA GLY A 385 14.71 -4.86 -7.71
C GLY A 385 14.91 -6.29 -7.23
N PRO A 386 15.13 -7.29 -8.12
CA PRO A 386 15.30 -8.69 -7.77
C PRO A 386 16.72 -8.95 -7.21
N VAL A 387 17.06 -8.27 -6.13
CA VAL A 387 18.39 -8.27 -5.49
C VAL A 387 18.24 -8.62 -4.03
N LEU A 388 18.92 -9.70 -3.61
CA LEU A 388 18.97 -10.15 -2.24
C LEU A 388 20.37 -9.98 -1.66
N CYS A 389 20.46 -9.34 -0.49
CA CYS A 389 21.69 -9.16 0.29
C CYS A 389 21.72 -10.19 1.43
N CYS A 390 22.76 -11.04 1.49
CA CYS A 390 22.97 -11.98 2.57
C CYS A 390 23.95 -11.41 3.59
N VAL A 391 23.53 -11.41 4.86
CA VAL A 391 24.34 -11.02 6.03
C VAL A 391 24.43 -12.23 6.96
N SER A 392 25.58 -12.47 7.55
CA SER A 392 25.78 -13.54 8.54
C SER A 392 26.08 -12.95 9.92
N VAL A 393 25.44 -13.51 10.94
CA VAL A 393 25.62 -13.15 12.35
C VAL A 393 25.76 -14.41 13.21
N ASP A 394 26.30 -14.31 14.40
CA ASP A 394 26.56 -15.49 15.24
C ASP A 394 25.37 -15.85 16.14
N SER A 395 24.47 -14.91 16.43
CA SER A 395 23.36 -15.10 17.37
C SER A 395 22.07 -14.39 16.97
N LEU A 396 20.94 -14.81 17.57
CA LEU A 396 19.65 -14.12 17.44
C LEU A 396 19.72 -12.68 17.99
N ASP A 397 20.51 -12.45 19.05
CA ASP A 397 20.64 -11.11 19.63
C ASP A 397 21.35 -10.14 18.67
N GLU A 398 22.37 -10.61 17.94
CA GLU A 398 23.00 -9.84 16.88
C GLU A 398 22.04 -9.59 15.70
N ALA A 399 21.26 -10.60 15.31
CA ALA A 399 20.24 -10.44 14.27
C ALA A 399 19.20 -9.39 14.68
N LEU A 400 18.70 -9.42 15.92
CA LEU A 400 17.78 -8.42 16.48
C LEU A 400 18.40 -7.01 16.49
N ALA A 401 19.64 -6.88 16.93
CA ALA A 401 20.36 -5.60 16.94
C ALA A 401 20.48 -5.04 15.52
N LEU A 402 20.83 -5.90 14.55
CA LEU A 402 20.94 -5.53 13.14
C LEU A 402 19.60 -5.04 12.57
N VAL A 403 18.52 -5.80 12.74
CA VAL A 403 17.19 -5.43 12.24
C VAL A 403 16.72 -4.13 12.91
N ASN A 404 16.91 -3.99 14.22
CA ASN A 404 16.48 -2.81 14.97
C ASN A 404 17.29 -1.55 14.63
N SER A 405 18.53 -1.68 14.15
CA SER A 405 19.34 -0.55 13.67
C SER A 405 18.84 0.07 12.37
N SER A 406 18.00 -0.64 11.61
CA SER A 406 17.44 -0.12 10.37
C SER A 406 16.56 1.12 10.61
N PRO A 407 16.67 2.17 9.77
CA PRO A 407 15.78 3.32 9.82
C PRO A 407 14.35 3.00 9.37
N TYR A 408 14.13 1.81 8.84
CA TYR A 408 12.84 1.31 8.37
C TYR A 408 12.28 0.25 9.31
N GLY A 409 10.97 0.14 9.36
CA GLY A 409 10.26 -0.85 10.18
C GLY A 409 8.94 -1.27 9.53
N ASN A 410 8.94 -1.56 8.22
CA ASN A 410 7.73 -1.99 7.51
C ASN A 410 7.40 -3.45 7.81
N GLY A 411 8.27 -4.38 7.43
CA GLY A 411 8.09 -5.80 7.62
C GLY A 411 9.38 -6.53 7.97
N THR A 412 9.24 -7.66 8.65
CA THR A 412 10.33 -8.61 8.93
C THR A 412 9.78 -10.00 9.13
N SER A 413 10.64 -11.01 9.01
CA SER A 413 10.28 -12.38 9.36
C SER A 413 11.41 -13.12 10.06
N ILE A 414 11.05 -14.15 10.83
CA ILE A 414 11.98 -15.12 11.39
C ILE A 414 11.56 -16.53 10.98
N PHE A 415 12.50 -17.34 10.55
CA PHE A 415 12.33 -18.76 10.30
C PHE A 415 13.07 -19.59 11.35
N THR A 416 12.33 -20.36 12.12
CA THR A 416 12.82 -21.16 13.25
C THR A 416 11.81 -22.25 13.61
N ALA A 417 12.28 -23.37 14.15
CA ALA A 417 11.45 -24.38 14.81
C ALA A 417 11.34 -24.14 16.32
N ASN A 418 12.08 -23.15 16.88
CA ASN A 418 12.15 -22.86 18.31
C ASN A 418 11.14 -21.77 18.71
N GLY A 419 10.08 -22.15 19.42
CA GLY A 419 9.05 -21.23 19.88
C GLY A 419 9.56 -20.12 20.82
N ALA A 420 10.62 -20.37 21.61
CA ALA A 420 11.21 -19.36 22.47
C ALA A 420 11.96 -18.28 21.66
N ALA A 421 12.70 -18.69 20.63
CA ALA A 421 13.35 -17.78 19.69
C ALA A 421 12.32 -16.93 18.93
N ALA A 422 11.25 -17.55 18.40
CA ALA A 422 10.16 -16.86 17.74
C ALA A 422 9.49 -15.83 18.65
N ARG A 423 9.18 -16.21 19.90
CA ARG A 423 8.55 -15.31 20.89
C ARG A 423 9.47 -14.15 21.26
N LYS A 424 10.77 -14.40 21.45
CA LYS A 424 11.77 -13.35 21.73
C LYS A 424 11.81 -12.37 20.55
N TYR A 425 11.95 -12.88 19.34
CA TYR A 425 12.01 -12.05 18.12
C TYR A 425 10.80 -11.14 17.97
N GLN A 426 9.57 -11.69 18.02
CA GLN A 426 8.35 -10.90 17.86
C GLN A 426 8.15 -9.84 18.96
N HIS A 427 8.74 -10.04 20.14
CA HIS A 427 8.63 -9.12 21.26
C HIS A 427 9.64 -7.97 21.19
N GLU A 428 10.87 -8.25 20.73
CA GLU A 428 11.99 -7.33 20.80
C GLU A 428 12.26 -6.59 19.49
N VAL A 429 11.72 -7.07 18.35
CA VAL A 429 11.93 -6.43 17.05
C VAL A 429 11.08 -5.18 16.90
N GLU A 430 11.70 -4.09 16.44
CA GLU A 430 11.07 -2.77 16.26
C GLU A 430 10.54 -2.58 14.83
N VAL A 431 9.61 -3.43 14.41
CA VAL A 431 9.03 -3.46 13.07
C VAL A 431 7.51 -3.61 13.17
N GLY A 432 6.77 -2.99 12.26
CA GLY A 432 5.32 -2.95 12.30
C GLY A 432 4.63 -4.29 11.99
N GLN A 433 5.23 -5.11 11.11
CA GLN A 433 4.68 -6.40 10.68
C GLN A 433 5.73 -7.50 10.83
N VAL A 434 5.40 -8.55 11.58
CA VAL A 434 6.32 -9.64 11.91
C VAL A 434 5.73 -10.98 11.46
N GLY A 435 6.49 -11.70 10.62
CA GLY A 435 6.19 -13.07 10.20
C GLY A 435 6.98 -14.10 11.00
N ILE A 436 6.32 -15.17 11.44
CA ILE A 436 6.98 -16.36 12.00
C ILE A 436 6.74 -17.48 11.02
N ASN A 437 7.81 -17.93 10.35
CA ASN A 437 7.75 -18.89 9.25
C ASN A 437 6.82 -18.46 8.09
N VAL A 438 6.61 -17.14 7.97
CA VAL A 438 5.88 -16.48 6.87
C VAL A 438 6.78 -15.38 6.31
N PRO A 439 7.22 -15.47 5.05
CA PRO A 439 8.24 -14.58 4.52
C PRO A 439 7.73 -13.14 4.33
N ILE A 440 6.48 -12.98 3.92
CA ILE A 440 5.84 -11.69 3.65
C ILE A 440 4.55 -11.60 4.49
N PRO A 441 4.61 -11.04 5.71
CA PRO A 441 3.49 -11.05 6.67
C PRO A 441 2.45 -9.95 6.41
N VAL A 442 2.01 -9.78 5.16
CA VAL A 442 0.92 -8.84 4.85
C VAL A 442 -0.38 -9.33 5.49
N PRO A 443 -0.96 -8.58 6.43
CA PRO A 443 -2.13 -9.04 7.16
C PRO A 443 -3.38 -9.11 6.28
N LEU A 444 -4.32 -9.96 6.67
CA LEU A 444 -5.68 -9.91 6.14
C LEU A 444 -6.39 -8.63 6.65
N PRO A 445 -7.39 -8.11 5.94
CA PRO A 445 -7.99 -6.80 6.21
C PRO A 445 -8.68 -6.61 7.56
N PHE A 446 -8.74 -7.65 8.39
CA PHE A 446 -9.17 -7.56 9.79
C PHE A 446 -8.14 -6.84 10.68
N PHE A 447 -6.87 -6.90 10.30
CA PHE A 447 -5.75 -6.21 10.93
C PHE A 447 -5.21 -5.14 9.97
N SER A 448 -4.71 -4.04 10.50
CA SER A 448 -4.16 -2.97 9.67
C SER A 448 -2.78 -3.31 9.12
N PHE A 449 -2.49 -2.84 7.91
CA PHE A 449 -1.15 -2.83 7.35
C PHE A 449 -0.34 -1.75 8.08
N THR A 450 0.56 -2.17 8.96
CA THR A 450 1.30 -1.27 9.84
C THR A 450 2.73 -1.04 9.35
N GLY A 451 3.30 0.10 9.72
CA GLY A 451 4.70 0.43 9.51
C GLY A 451 5.21 1.28 10.66
N TRP A 452 6.47 1.09 11.00
CA TRP A 452 7.16 1.84 12.06
C TRP A 452 8.29 2.66 11.47
N LYS A 453 8.90 3.52 12.30
CA LYS A 453 10.08 4.33 11.94
C LYS A 453 9.87 5.10 10.62
N GLY A 454 10.88 5.14 9.75
CA GLY A 454 10.82 5.82 8.44
C GLY A 454 9.95 5.15 7.38
N SER A 455 9.34 4.00 7.69
CA SER A 455 8.41 3.34 6.75
C SER A 455 6.99 3.91 6.79
N PHE A 456 6.66 4.73 7.79
CA PHE A 456 5.33 5.30 7.94
C PHE A 456 5.36 6.67 8.60
N TYR A 457 4.54 7.59 8.09
CA TYR A 457 4.28 8.91 8.68
C TYR A 457 2.79 9.07 8.90
N GLY A 458 2.38 9.32 10.13
CA GLY A 458 0.98 9.45 10.56
C GLY A 458 0.69 8.61 11.80
N ASP A 459 -0.61 8.54 12.21
CA ASP A 459 -1.03 7.85 13.44
C ASP A 459 -1.92 6.63 13.18
N GLN A 460 -2.66 6.63 12.07
CA GLN A 460 -3.59 5.57 11.69
C GLN A 460 -3.16 4.92 10.38
N HIS A 461 -3.12 3.58 10.37
CA HIS A 461 -2.64 2.79 9.25
C HIS A 461 -3.75 2.36 8.27
N ALA A 462 -3.37 1.75 7.13
CA ALA A 462 -4.31 1.32 6.10
C ALA A 462 -5.14 0.10 6.55
N TYR A 463 -6.32 0.02 6.02
CA TYR A 463 -7.42 -0.93 6.24
C TYR A 463 -7.63 -1.36 7.72
N GLY A 464 -8.54 -2.30 7.98
CA GLY A 464 -8.94 -2.68 9.33
C GLY A 464 -9.57 -1.51 10.10
N LYS A 465 -9.56 -1.61 11.42
CA LYS A 465 -10.14 -0.59 12.31
C LYS A 465 -9.45 0.78 12.23
N GLN A 466 -8.13 0.78 11.96
CA GLN A 466 -7.37 2.03 11.92
C GLN A 466 -7.77 2.88 10.70
N ALA A 467 -8.03 2.28 9.53
CA ALA A 467 -8.49 3.03 8.37
C ALA A 467 -9.84 3.70 8.63
N VAL A 468 -10.77 3.03 9.32
CA VAL A 468 -12.05 3.65 9.68
C VAL A 468 -11.81 4.85 10.59
N ARG A 469 -10.93 4.73 11.59
CA ARG A 469 -10.54 5.85 12.46
C ARG A 469 -9.85 6.99 11.68
N PHE A 470 -9.05 6.64 10.68
CA PHE A 470 -8.40 7.64 9.81
C PHE A 470 -9.42 8.47 9.03
N TYR A 471 -10.46 7.84 8.48
CA TYR A 471 -11.50 8.49 7.66
C TYR A 471 -12.69 9.03 8.44
N THR A 472 -12.68 8.99 9.77
CA THR A 472 -13.82 9.41 10.60
C THR A 472 -13.39 10.23 11.80
N GLU A 473 -14.35 10.93 12.39
CA GLU A 473 -14.22 11.62 13.67
C GLU A 473 -15.18 11.04 14.69
N THR A 474 -14.76 11.07 15.95
CA THR A 474 -15.60 10.66 17.08
C THR A 474 -16.29 11.87 17.68
N LYS A 475 -17.61 11.81 17.76
CA LYS A 475 -18.42 12.79 18.50
C LYS A 475 -18.89 12.17 19.81
N THR A 476 -18.51 12.76 20.94
CA THR A 476 -18.98 12.35 22.25
C THR A 476 -20.22 13.17 22.63
N VAL A 477 -21.28 12.49 23.03
CA VAL A 477 -22.53 13.09 23.47
C VAL A 477 -22.74 12.72 24.92
N THR A 478 -22.92 13.73 25.77
CA THR A 478 -23.28 13.56 27.17
C THR A 478 -24.68 14.15 27.37
N SER A 479 -25.60 13.36 27.83
CA SER A 479 -27.01 13.73 27.92
C SER A 479 -27.57 13.57 29.35
N ARG A 480 -28.39 14.49 29.76
CA ARG A 480 -29.22 14.42 30.96
C ARG A 480 -30.64 14.87 30.61
N TRP A 481 -31.62 14.06 30.99
CA TRP A 481 -33.02 14.42 30.84
C TRP A 481 -33.57 14.73 32.22
N PHE A 482 -34.10 15.95 32.39
CA PHE A 482 -34.70 16.36 33.67
C PHE A 482 -36.16 15.94 33.71
N ASP A 483 -36.56 15.36 34.85
CA ASP A 483 -37.97 15.20 35.15
C ASP A 483 -38.59 16.59 35.41
N SER A 484 -39.69 16.89 34.75
CA SER A 484 -40.40 18.18 34.86
C SER A 484 -40.84 18.50 36.28
N ASP A 485 -40.98 17.50 37.11
CA ASP A 485 -41.50 17.64 38.49
C ASP A 485 -40.37 17.87 39.52
N ILE A 486 -39.10 17.83 39.10
CA ILE A 486 -37.97 18.11 39.99
C ILE A 486 -37.59 19.59 39.89
N PRO A 487 -37.69 20.36 41.00
CA PRO A 487 -37.29 21.75 41.02
C PRO A 487 -35.81 21.93 40.71
N ALA A 488 -35.44 22.97 39.98
CA ALA A 488 -34.06 23.31 39.74
C ALA A 488 -33.31 23.58 41.06
N SER A 489 -32.15 22.95 41.23
CA SER A 489 -31.32 23.09 42.44
C SER A 489 -30.48 24.38 42.47
N GLY A 490 -30.79 25.34 41.63
CA GLY A 490 -29.99 26.56 41.44
C GLY A 490 -28.81 26.40 40.45
N PRO A 491 -28.08 27.47 40.13
CA PRO A 491 -27.00 27.42 39.17
C PRO A 491 -25.81 26.59 39.72
N ASN A 492 -25.34 25.64 38.90
CA ASN A 492 -24.11 24.90 39.18
C ASN A 492 -22.91 25.71 38.66
N MET A 493 -22.13 26.28 39.58
CA MET A 493 -20.92 27.07 39.26
C MET A 493 -19.64 26.23 39.19
N SER A 494 -19.76 24.91 39.22
CA SER A 494 -18.61 23.99 39.11
C SER A 494 -18.77 23.05 37.91
N ILE A 495 -17.67 22.46 37.44
CA ILE A 495 -17.67 21.41 36.39
C ILE A 495 -18.09 20.03 36.96
N HIS A 496 -18.37 19.95 38.27
CA HIS A 496 -18.73 18.72 38.91
C HIS A 496 -20.16 18.28 38.53
N LEU A 497 -20.27 17.15 37.86
CA LEU A 497 -21.54 16.54 37.48
C LEU A 497 -22.17 15.86 38.73
N LYS A 498 -23.07 16.55 39.42
CA LYS A 498 -23.84 16.03 40.57
C LYS A 498 -25.21 15.56 40.13
#